data_c28c8be49fe452120a6f99839c68010d
#
_entry.id   c28c8be49fe452120a6f99839c68010d
#
_cell.length_a   1.000
_cell.length_b   1.000
_cell.length_c   1.000
_cell.angle_alpha   90.00
_cell.angle_beta   90.00
_cell.angle_gamma   90.00
#
_symmetry.space_group_name_H-M   'P 1'
#
loop_
_entity.id
_entity.type
_entity.pdbx_description
1 polymer ?
#
loop_
_entity_poly.entity_id
_entity_poly.type
_entity_poly.pdbx_seq_one_letter_code
_entity_poly.pdbx_strand_id
1 'polypeptide(L)'
;MSWYYGTFACGHEGRVNVIGKTSERQWKIDKLFGEICEDCKAKEREAANNEAIESSKQFGFPELKGTEKQIGWANTIRMNFYNKSMDAHIIPDDIIRNETEAKFWIDNRNNLRPEFIETYQQKAEKKNINQSLVDMDTVKPAEVKYNSVVEIIKEGNRIALCYERNQEFIDLAKSYKYNWDGIWYRELSETTGSFDDRAAEIGNVLLKNGFCICIHDKNITEKAIAGDYQKEHTRWIKS
;
A
#
# COMPACT_ATOMS: atom_id res chain seq x y z
N MET A 1 39.64 -16.73 -0.38
CA MET A 1 38.44 -17.49 -0.17
C MET A 1 38.84 -18.95 0.10
N SER A 2 38.52 -19.47 1.27
CA SER A 2 38.96 -20.82 1.66
C SER A 2 37.82 -21.57 2.34
N TRP A 3 37.67 -22.85 2.00
CA TRP A 3 36.75 -23.77 2.61
C TRP A 3 37.36 -24.49 3.80
N TYR A 4 36.61 -24.59 4.89
CA TYR A 4 37.03 -25.30 6.10
C TYR A 4 35.96 -26.35 6.42
N TYR A 5 36.40 -27.52 6.81
CA TYR A 5 35.50 -28.65 7.18
C TYR A 5 35.51 -28.79 8.70
N GLY A 6 34.38 -29.13 9.26
CA GLY A 6 34.21 -29.30 10.71
C GLY A 6 32.80 -29.75 11.08
N THR A 7 32.57 -29.82 12.37
CA THR A 7 31.28 -30.21 12.95
C THR A 7 30.58 -28.99 13.52
N PHE A 8 29.33 -28.75 13.11
CA PHE A 8 28.49 -27.69 13.65
C PHE A 8 27.99 -28.01 15.06
N ALA A 9 27.50 -27.01 15.80
CA ALA A 9 26.95 -27.18 17.14
C ALA A 9 25.80 -28.22 17.22
N CYS A 10 25.08 -28.45 16.12
CA CYS A 10 24.06 -29.49 15.99
C CYS A 10 24.60 -30.90 15.75
N GLY A 11 25.92 -31.10 15.73
CA GLY A 11 26.56 -32.40 15.50
C GLY A 11 26.66 -32.85 14.04
N HIS A 12 26.14 -32.07 13.08
CA HIS A 12 26.31 -32.38 11.67
C HIS A 12 27.67 -31.92 11.13
N GLU A 13 28.29 -32.77 10.31
CA GLU A 13 29.49 -32.40 9.57
C GLU A 13 29.15 -31.52 8.38
N GLY A 14 30.05 -30.60 8.06
CA GLY A 14 29.87 -29.75 6.90
C GLY A 14 31.06 -28.85 6.62
N ARG A 15 30.85 -27.85 5.76
CA ARG A 15 31.90 -26.92 5.37
C ARG A 15 31.43 -25.47 5.43
N VAL A 16 32.32 -24.58 5.77
CA VAL A 16 32.08 -23.13 5.79
C VAL A 16 33.09 -22.42 4.88
N ASN A 17 32.64 -21.37 4.24
CA ASN A 17 33.50 -20.53 3.41
C ASN A 17 33.86 -19.25 4.18
N VAL A 18 35.15 -19.06 4.44
CA VAL A 18 35.65 -17.91 5.18
C VAL A 18 36.43 -16.96 4.28
N ILE A 19 35.99 -15.71 4.24
CA ILE A 19 36.62 -14.61 3.51
C ILE A 19 37.28 -13.68 4.52
N GLY A 20 38.50 -13.22 4.23
CA GLY A 20 39.25 -12.27 5.06
C GLY A 20 40.73 -12.64 5.24
N LYS A 21 41.41 -11.82 6.07
CA LYS A 21 42.83 -12.03 6.40
C LYS A 21 43.01 -13.34 7.17
N THR A 22 44.17 -13.99 6.95
CA THR A 22 44.45 -15.28 7.57
C THR A 22 44.41 -15.21 9.10
N SER A 23 44.87 -14.11 9.69
CA SER A 23 44.87 -13.87 11.15
C SER A 23 43.46 -13.79 11.77
N GLU A 24 42.43 -13.50 10.95
CA GLU A 24 41.04 -13.37 11.42
C GLU A 24 40.19 -14.60 11.12
N ARG A 25 40.76 -15.61 10.46
CA ARG A 25 39.93 -16.75 9.97
C ARG A 25 39.53 -17.68 11.08
N GLN A 26 40.43 -17.92 12.05
CA GLN A 26 40.17 -18.90 13.10
C GLN A 26 38.91 -18.55 13.90
N TRP A 27 38.77 -17.32 14.40
CA TRP A 27 37.62 -16.94 15.18
C TRP A 27 36.32 -16.96 14.34
N LYS A 28 36.39 -16.68 13.02
CA LYS A 28 35.23 -16.80 12.11
C LYS A 28 34.83 -18.26 11.91
N ILE A 29 35.82 -19.17 11.79
CA ILE A 29 35.60 -20.61 11.69
C ILE A 29 34.91 -21.10 12.95
N ASP A 30 35.48 -20.77 14.12
CA ASP A 30 34.94 -21.17 15.40
C ASP A 30 33.52 -20.65 15.64
N LYS A 31 33.28 -19.39 15.24
CA LYS A 31 31.93 -18.82 15.29
C LYS A 31 30.93 -19.55 14.39
N LEU A 32 31.32 -19.85 13.13
CA LEU A 32 30.42 -20.50 12.16
C LEU A 32 30.12 -21.95 12.54
N PHE A 33 31.12 -22.70 13.06
CA PHE A 33 30.86 -24.06 13.55
C PHE A 33 30.21 -24.08 14.93
N GLY A 34 30.33 -23.00 15.72
CA GLY A 34 29.58 -22.80 16.95
C GLY A 34 28.08 -22.58 16.78
N GLU A 35 27.63 -22.36 15.54
CA GLU A 35 26.21 -22.29 15.20
C GLU A 35 25.69 -23.67 14.70
N ILE A 36 24.38 -23.83 14.64
CA ILE A 36 23.76 -24.98 13.98
C ILE A 36 23.88 -24.85 12.45
N CYS A 37 23.94 -25.98 11.73
CA CYS A 37 24.04 -25.97 10.27
C CYS A 37 22.78 -25.38 9.60
N GLU A 38 22.90 -24.99 8.33
CA GLU A 38 21.79 -24.36 7.59
C GLU A 38 20.57 -25.26 7.45
N ASP A 39 20.75 -26.58 7.34
CA ASP A 39 19.63 -27.52 7.28
C ASP A 39 18.86 -27.58 8.60
N CYS A 40 19.55 -27.55 9.74
CA CYS A 40 18.93 -27.47 11.06
C CYS A 40 18.22 -26.12 11.24
N LYS A 41 18.85 -25.00 10.85
CA LYS A 41 18.21 -23.68 10.88
C LYS A 41 16.96 -23.64 10.01
N ALA A 42 16.98 -24.29 8.84
CA ALA A 42 15.79 -24.39 7.97
C ALA A 42 14.65 -25.16 8.64
N LYS A 43 14.95 -26.31 9.27
CA LYS A 43 13.97 -27.11 10.00
C LYS A 43 13.38 -26.37 11.20
N GLU A 44 14.21 -25.66 11.97
CA GLU A 44 13.74 -24.84 13.08
C GLU A 44 12.82 -23.71 12.62
N ARG A 45 13.18 -23.03 11.50
CA ARG A 45 12.32 -21.99 10.89
C ARG A 45 10.99 -22.57 10.42
N GLU A 46 11.02 -23.74 9.79
CA GLU A 46 9.80 -24.40 9.33
C GLU A 46 8.91 -24.82 10.51
N ALA A 47 9.49 -25.38 11.56
CA ALA A 47 8.77 -25.72 12.78
C ALA A 47 8.14 -24.47 13.43
N ALA A 48 8.88 -23.40 13.57
CA ALA A 48 8.38 -22.13 14.11
C ALA A 48 7.26 -21.52 13.24
N ASN A 49 7.37 -21.62 11.91
CA ASN A 49 6.32 -21.17 11.01
C ASN A 49 5.04 -22.01 11.17
N ASN A 50 5.16 -23.32 11.28
CA ASN A 50 4.01 -24.21 11.47
C ASN A 50 3.33 -23.97 12.83
N GLU A 51 4.11 -23.81 13.90
CA GLU A 51 3.59 -23.45 15.22
C GLU A 51 2.83 -22.11 15.19
N ALA A 52 3.38 -21.11 14.50
CA ALA A 52 2.73 -19.80 14.35
C ALA A 52 1.42 -19.89 13.56
N ILE A 53 1.34 -20.73 12.53
CA ILE A 53 0.11 -20.99 11.78
C ILE A 53 -0.96 -21.60 12.69
N GLU A 54 -0.60 -22.64 13.44
CA GLU A 54 -1.54 -23.31 14.36
C GLU A 54 -2.00 -22.37 15.48
N SER A 55 -1.08 -21.60 16.07
CA SER A 55 -1.42 -20.59 17.07
C SER A 55 -2.38 -19.53 16.50
N SER A 56 -2.13 -19.05 15.28
CA SER A 56 -3.01 -18.10 14.59
C SER A 56 -4.43 -18.63 14.41
N LYS A 57 -4.57 -19.91 14.07
CA LYS A 57 -5.88 -20.59 13.97
C LYS A 57 -6.57 -20.70 15.32
N GLN A 58 -5.84 -21.08 16.38
CA GLN A 58 -6.37 -21.19 17.74
C GLN A 58 -6.90 -19.84 18.26
N PHE A 59 -6.22 -18.72 17.93
CA PHE A 59 -6.68 -17.38 18.27
C PHE A 59 -7.79 -16.86 17.35
N GLY A 60 -8.21 -17.62 16.34
CA GLY A 60 -9.24 -17.22 15.38
C GLY A 60 -8.82 -16.05 14.48
N PHE A 61 -7.52 -15.93 14.20
CA PHE A 61 -7.02 -14.90 13.29
C PHE A 61 -7.38 -15.23 11.83
N PRO A 62 -7.67 -14.23 10.99
CA PRO A 62 -7.94 -14.46 9.58
C PRO A 62 -6.78 -15.17 8.88
N GLU A 63 -7.09 -16.01 7.91
CA GLU A 63 -6.06 -16.63 7.07
C GLU A 63 -5.32 -15.58 6.24
N LEU A 64 -4.00 -15.75 6.14
CA LEU A 64 -3.17 -14.86 5.32
C LEU A 64 -3.16 -15.31 3.87
N LYS A 65 -3.15 -14.33 2.96
CA LYS A 65 -3.02 -14.51 1.52
C LYS A 65 -1.57 -14.29 1.08
N GLY A 66 -1.08 -15.16 0.20
CA GLY A 66 0.29 -15.11 -0.31
C GLY A 66 0.78 -16.49 -0.77
N THR A 67 2.07 -16.62 -1.07
CA THR A 67 2.66 -17.94 -1.31
C THR A 67 2.83 -18.69 0.01
N GLU A 68 2.88 -20.01 -0.03
CA GLU A 68 3.03 -20.88 1.16
C GLU A 68 4.20 -20.44 2.07
N LYS A 69 5.37 -20.15 1.46
CA LYS A 69 6.54 -19.66 2.19
C LYS A 69 6.32 -18.28 2.82
N GLN A 70 5.60 -17.38 2.13
CA GLN A 70 5.27 -16.06 2.67
C GLN A 70 4.26 -16.19 3.82
N ILE A 71 3.25 -17.02 3.68
CA ILE A 71 2.23 -17.25 4.71
C ILE A 71 2.87 -17.76 6.00
N GLY A 72 3.75 -18.77 5.92
CA GLY A 72 4.47 -19.29 7.08
C GLY A 72 5.24 -18.21 7.82
N TRP A 73 6.09 -17.48 7.10
CA TRP A 73 6.92 -16.41 7.68
C TRP A 73 6.07 -15.25 8.22
N ALA A 74 5.05 -14.83 7.48
CA ALA A 74 4.15 -13.75 7.89
C ALA A 74 3.38 -14.11 9.17
N ASN A 75 2.94 -15.37 9.34
CA ASN A 75 2.32 -15.83 10.58
C ASN A 75 3.28 -15.75 11.77
N THR A 76 4.54 -16.12 11.59
CA THR A 76 5.57 -15.97 12.65
C THR A 76 5.74 -14.50 13.04
N ILE A 77 5.81 -13.59 12.06
CA ILE A 77 5.89 -12.14 12.32
C ILE A 77 4.64 -11.64 13.04
N ARG A 78 3.45 -12.02 12.57
CA ARG A 78 2.15 -11.64 13.16
C ARG A 78 2.02 -12.10 14.60
N MET A 79 2.37 -13.36 14.90
CA MET A 79 2.33 -13.91 16.26
C MET A 79 3.31 -13.22 17.19
N ASN A 80 4.54 -12.94 16.72
CA ASN A 80 5.52 -12.18 17.49
C ASN A 80 5.04 -10.77 17.80
N PHE A 81 4.39 -10.11 16.84
CA PHE A 81 3.81 -8.79 17.05
C PHE A 81 2.65 -8.85 18.06
N TYR A 82 1.75 -9.83 17.92
CA TYR A 82 0.63 -10.03 18.84
C TYR A 82 1.14 -10.25 20.28
N ASN A 83 2.07 -11.16 20.50
CA ASN A 83 2.62 -11.44 21.82
C ASN A 83 3.27 -10.20 22.45
N LYS A 84 4.12 -9.47 21.71
CA LYS A 84 4.74 -8.23 22.17
C LYS A 84 3.73 -7.14 22.52
N SER A 85 2.65 -7.05 21.75
CA SER A 85 1.57 -6.07 22.01
C SER A 85 0.80 -6.45 23.27
N MET A 86 0.51 -7.73 23.48
CA MET A 86 -0.15 -8.22 24.68
C MET A 86 0.72 -8.03 25.93
N ASP A 87 2.03 -8.26 25.84
CA ASP A 87 2.98 -7.99 26.92
C ASP A 87 3.02 -6.49 27.29
N ALA A 88 2.81 -5.61 26.28
CA ALA A 88 2.68 -4.18 26.49
C ALA A 88 1.25 -3.73 26.91
N HIS A 89 0.32 -4.66 27.12
CA HIS A 89 -1.09 -4.42 27.45
C HIS A 89 -1.83 -3.62 26.36
N ILE A 90 -1.43 -3.76 25.09
CA ILE A 90 -2.08 -3.13 23.93
C ILE A 90 -2.71 -4.23 23.08
N ILE A 91 -4.01 -4.12 22.81
CA ILE A 91 -4.75 -5.11 22.01
C ILE A 91 -4.64 -4.77 20.53
N PRO A 92 -3.99 -5.61 19.70
CA PRO A 92 -3.75 -5.33 18.29
C PRO A 92 -4.87 -5.86 17.35
N ASP A 93 -6.11 -6.00 17.83
CA ASP A 93 -7.19 -6.68 17.12
C ASP A 93 -7.47 -6.08 15.73
N ASP A 94 -7.49 -4.76 15.62
CA ASP A 94 -7.82 -4.07 14.36
C ASP A 94 -6.82 -4.43 13.25
N ILE A 95 -5.52 -4.37 13.55
CA ILE A 95 -4.48 -4.67 12.57
C ILE A 95 -4.41 -6.17 12.26
N ILE A 96 -4.60 -7.02 13.27
CA ILE A 96 -4.60 -8.48 13.11
C ILE A 96 -5.75 -8.94 12.20
N ARG A 97 -6.94 -8.34 12.34
CA ARG A 97 -8.14 -8.72 11.58
C ARG A 97 -8.19 -8.11 10.19
N ASN A 98 -7.68 -6.89 10.03
CA ASN A 98 -7.78 -6.17 8.76
C ASN A 98 -6.65 -6.52 7.78
N GLU A 99 -5.45 -6.82 8.30
CA GLU A 99 -4.28 -7.07 7.44
C GLU A 99 -4.13 -8.56 7.14
N THR A 100 -4.74 -8.98 6.05
CA THR A 100 -4.75 -10.39 5.61
C THR A 100 -3.68 -10.71 4.56
N GLU A 101 -2.97 -9.72 4.02
CA GLU A 101 -1.91 -9.95 3.05
C GLU A 101 -0.58 -10.30 3.75
N ALA A 102 -0.01 -11.47 3.46
CA ALA A 102 1.28 -11.89 4.01
C ALA A 102 2.39 -10.86 3.74
N LYS A 103 2.33 -10.21 2.57
CA LYS A 103 3.27 -9.16 2.19
C LYS A 103 3.28 -8.00 3.17
N PHE A 104 2.13 -7.57 3.67
CA PHE A 104 2.05 -6.48 4.67
C PHE A 104 2.93 -6.77 5.89
N TRP A 105 2.82 -7.97 6.47
CA TRP A 105 3.56 -8.38 7.65
C TRP A 105 5.07 -8.45 7.38
N ILE A 106 5.45 -8.98 6.21
CA ILE A 106 6.85 -9.11 5.80
C ILE A 106 7.49 -7.73 5.59
N ASP A 107 6.82 -6.83 4.88
CA ASP A 107 7.35 -5.50 4.55
C ASP A 107 7.48 -4.62 5.80
N ASN A 108 6.54 -4.74 6.74
CA ASN A 108 6.54 -3.96 7.98
C ASN A 108 7.29 -4.61 9.15
N ARG A 109 7.90 -5.78 9.01
CA ARG A 109 8.51 -6.58 10.09
C ARG A 109 9.43 -5.82 11.04
N ASN A 110 10.15 -4.83 10.54
CA ASN A 110 11.08 -4.02 11.33
C ASN A 110 10.40 -2.89 12.11
N ASN A 111 9.16 -2.54 11.73
CA ASN A 111 8.39 -1.43 12.29
C ASN A 111 7.25 -1.91 13.20
N LEU A 112 6.94 -3.23 13.20
CA LEU A 112 5.89 -3.82 14.01
C LEU A 112 6.27 -3.83 15.50
N ARG A 113 5.97 -2.72 16.16
CA ARG A 113 6.10 -2.51 17.61
C ARG A 113 4.73 -2.15 18.17
N PRO A 114 4.50 -2.25 19.49
CA PRO A 114 3.20 -1.85 20.05
C PRO A 114 2.76 -0.44 19.64
N GLU A 115 3.69 0.52 19.56
CA GLU A 115 3.41 1.90 19.16
C GLU A 115 2.95 2.03 17.70
N PHE A 116 3.21 1.03 16.86
CA PHE A 116 2.73 1.00 15.48
C PHE A 116 1.20 0.95 15.41
N ILE A 117 0.55 0.39 16.42
CA ILE A 117 -0.91 0.25 16.48
C ILE A 117 -1.58 1.63 16.47
N GLU A 118 -1.10 2.58 17.28
CA GLU A 118 -1.66 3.93 17.32
C GLU A 118 -1.53 4.63 15.94
N THR A 119 -0.37 4.50 15.31
CA THR A 119 -0.14 5.08 13.97
C THR A 119 -1.04 4.43 12.92
N TYR A 120 -1.28 3.13 13.02
CA TYR A 120 -2.16 2.39 12.13
C TYR A 120 -3.61 2.83 12.30
N GLN A 121 -4.09 2.93 13.54
CA GLN A 121 -5.45 3.38 13.86
C GLN A 121 -5.71 4.81 13.40
N GLN A 122 -4.78 5.73 13.63
CA GLN A 122 -4.91 7.12 13.13
C GLN A 122 -4.99 7.19 11.60
N LYS A 123 -4.25 6.32 10.88
CA LYS A 123 -4.34 6.25 9.41
C LYS A 123 -5.66 5.64 8.96
N ALA A 124 -6.15 4.61 9.64
CA ALA A 124 -7.43 3.98 9.35
C ALA A 124 -8.60 4.94 9.60
N GLU A 125 -8.59 5.69 10.70
CA GLU A 125 -9.59 6.71 11.00
C GLU A 125 -9.62 7.83 9.95
N LYS A 126 -8.45 8.36 9.56
CA LYS A 126 -8.35 9.36 8.49
C LYS A 126 -8.90 8.83 7.17
N LYS A 127 -8.59 7.57 6.82
CA LYS A 127 -9.10 6.93 5.61
C LYS A 127 -10.62 6.77 5.67
N ASN A 128 -11.18 6.37 6.80
CA ASN A 128 -12.63 6.21 6.99
C ASN A 128 -13.35 7.55 6.92
N ILE A 129 -12.81 8.62 7.54
CA ILE A 129 -13.37 9.96 7.46
C ILE A 129 -13.36 10.45 6.01
N ASN A 130 -12.24 10.32 5.30
CA ASN A 130 -12.16 10.71 3.90
C ASN A 130 -13.14 9.91 3.02
N GLN A 131 -13.27 8.61 3.24
CA GLN A 131 -14.23 7.77 2.51
C GLN A 131 -15.67 8.22 2.77
N SER A 132 -16.02 8.53 4.03
CA SER A 132 -17.35 9.02 4.37
C SER A 132 -17.66 10.36 3.71
N LEU A 133 -16.69 11.28 3.62
CA LEU A 133 -16.85 12.55 2.91
C LEU A 133 -17.05 12.33 1.40
N VAL A 134 -16.26 11.44 0.80
CA VAL A 134 -16.42 11.08 -0.61
C VAL A 134 -17.81 10.50 -0.86
N ASP A 135 -18.29 9.61 0.01
CA ASP A 135 -19.61 8.98 -0.14
C ASP A 135 -20.76 9.99 -0.03
N MET A 136 -20.62 11.00 0.85
CA MET A 136 -21.61 12.08 1.02
C MET A 136 -21.68 13.03 -0.16
N ASP A 137 -20.52 13.34 -0.77
CA ASP A 137 -20.41 14.32 -1.87
C ASP A 137 -20.44 13.64 -3.26
N THR A 138 -20.66 12.33 -3.31
CA THR A 138 -20.67 11.58 -4.57
C THR A 138 -21.89 11.90 -5.42
N VAL A 139 -21.65 12.30 -6.67
CA VAL A 139 -22.66 12.46 -7.71
C VAL A 139 -22.61 11.27 -8.67
N LYS A 140 -23.78 10.67 -8.89
CA LYS A 140 -23.93 9.56 -9.82
C LYS A 140 -24.43 10.07 -11.18
N PRO A 141 -23.92 9.52 -12.29
CA PRO A 141 -24.44 9.81 -13.61
C PRO A 141 -25.86 9.23 -13.80
N ALA A 142 -26.56 9.67 -14.85
CA ALA A 142 -27.87 9.12 -15.21
C ALA A 142 -27.81 7.61 -15.52
N GLU A 143 -26.71 7.17 -16.14
CA GLU A 143 -26.40 5.76 -16.40
C GLU A 143 -25.02 5.45 -15.80
N VAL A 144 -24.99 4.67 -14.74
CA VAL A 144 -23.75 4.28 -14.04
C VAL A 144 -23.10 3.11 -14.78
N LYS A 145 -21.94 3.34 -15.40
CA LYS A 145 -21.10 2.27 -15.97
C LYS A 145 -20.06 1.77 -14.98
N TYR A 146 -19.55 2.67 -14.13
CA TYR A 146 -18.49 2.40 -13.17
C TYR A 146 -18.94 2.80 -11.78
N ASN A 147 -18.87 1.85 -10.83
CA ASN A 147 -19.32 2.08 -9.45
C ASN A 147 -18.29 2.82 -8.59
N SER A 148 -17.00 2.74 -8.96
CA SER A 148 -15.94 3.48 -8.27
C SER A 148 -16.05 4.98 -8.55
N VAL A 149 -15.67 5.80 -7.57
CA VAL A 149 -15.81 7.26 -7.61
C VAL A 149 -14.51 7.91 -8.06
N VAL A 150 -14.58 8.80 -9.05
CA VAL A 150 -13.46 9.68 -9.43
C VAL A 150 -13.48 10.88 -8.50
N GLU A 151 -12.49 11.00 -7.63
CA GLU A 151 -12.33 12.16 -6.76
C GLU A 151 -11.54 13.24 -7.51
N ILE A 152 -12.10 14.46 -7.55
CA ILE A 152 -11.51 15.64 -8.22
C ILE A 152 -11.07 16.62 -7.16
N ILE A 153 -9.76 16.81 -7.02
CA ILE A 153 -9.16 17.60 -5.96
C ILE A 153 -8.28 18.73 -6.47
N LYS A 154 -8.14 19.78 -5.66
CA LYS A 154 -7.16 20.85 -5.88
C LYS A 154 -5.89 20.53 -5.11
N GLU A 155 -4.77 20.46 -5.80
CA GLU A 155 -3.47 20.21 -5.19
C GLU A 155 -2.49 21.32 -5.56
N GLY A 156 -2.38 22.33 -4.68
CA GLY A 156 -1.59 23.53 -4.98
C GLY A 156 -2.13 24.28 -6.22
N ASN A 157 -1.31 24.39 -7.28
CA ASN A 157 -1.66 25.06 -8.54
C ASN A 157 -2.09 24.05 -9.63
N ARG A 158 -2.57 22.88 -9.25
CA ARG A 158 -3.01 21.86 -10.20
C ARG A 158 -4.35 21.26 -9.78
N ILE A 159 -5.08 20.77 -10.76
CA ILE A 159 -6.23 19.88 -10.57
C ILE A 159 -5.76 18.44 -10.69
N ALA A 160 -6.16 17.58 -9.75
CA ALA A 160 -5.80 16.18 -9.73
C ALA A 160 -7.05 15.28 -9.71
N LEU A 161 -6.93 14.10 -10.32
CA LEU A 161 -7.98 13.08 -10.41
C LEU A 161 -7.48 11.80 -9.75
N CYS A 162 -8.17 11.36 -8.71
CA CYS A 162 -7.91 10.10 -8.01
C CYS A 162 -8.90 9.06 -8.51
N TYR A 163 -8.40 8.01 -9.16
CA TYR A 163 -9.22 6.90 -9.64
C TYR A 163 -8.39 5.62 -9.79
N GLU A 164 -9.05 4.49 -9.71
CA GLU A 164 -8.41 3.21 -9.99
C GLU A 164 -8.02 3.06 -11.47
N ARG A 165 -7.18 2.08 -11.79
CA ARG A 165 -6.73 1.86 -13.17
C ARG A 165 -7.88 1.39 -14.06
N ASN A 166 -8.31 2.25 -14.99
CA ASN A 166 -9.36 1.98 -15.96
C ASN A 166 -8.98 2.61 -17.31
N GLN A 167 -9.09 1.85 -18.41
CA GLN A 167 -8.61 2.31 -19.72
C GLN A 167 -9.45 3.46 -20.27
N GLU A 168 -10.78 3.43 -20.15
CA GLU A 168 -11.65 4.52 -20.63
C GLU A 168 -11.40 5.81 -19.85
N PHE A 169 -11.20 5.70 -18.53
CA PHE A 169 -10.81 6.85 -17.70
C PHE A 169 -9.45 7.43 -18.15
N ILE A 170 -8.46 6.57 -18.40
CA ILE A 170 -7.13 6.99 -18.86
C ILE A 170 -7.21 7.74 -20.18
N ASP A 171 -7.99 7.24 -21.13
CA ASP A 171 -8.17 7.85 -22.45
C ASP A 171 -8.89 9.19 -22.34
N LEU A 172 -9.92 9.30 -21.48
CA LEU A 172 -10.57 10.56 -21.15
C LEU A 172 -9.61 11.56 -20.51
N ALA A 173 -8.88 11.18 -19.47
CA ALA A 173 -7.95 12.05 -18.78
C ALA A 173 -6.90 12.61 -19.77
N LYS A 174 -6.32 11.75 -20.61
CA LYS A 174 -5.37 12.17 -21.66
C LYS A 174 -5.99 13.12 -22.69
N SER A 175 -7.22 12.88 -23.12
CA SER A 175 -7.92 13.74 -24.10
C SER A 175 -8.17 15.15 -23.56
N TYR A 176 -8.27 15.29 -22.22
CA TYR A 176 -8.38 16.56 -21.51
C TYR A 176 -7.04 17.07 -20.98
N LYS A 177 -5.91 16.59 -21.54
CA LYS A 177 -4.54 17.05 -21.26
C LYS A 177 -4.08 16.82 -19.81
N TYR A 178 -4.60 15.79 -19.15
CA TYR A 178 -4.05 15.36 -17.87
C TYR A 178 -2.80 14.50 -18.10
N ASN A 179 -1.79 14.71 -17.26
CA ASN A 179 -0.54 13.95 -17.21
C ASN A 179 -0.54 13.01 -16.01
N TRP A 180 0.32 12.00 -16.02
CA TRP A 180 0.47 11.05 -14.94
C TRP A 180 1.80 11.23 -14.21
N ASP A 181 1.72 11.42 -12.88
CA ASP A 181 2.87 11.48 -11.97
C ASP A 181 2.50 10.81 -10.63
N GLY A 182 2.14 9.51 -10.69
CA GLY A 182 1.55 8.83 -9.53
C GLY A 182 0.08 9.18 -9.28
N ILE A 183 -0.37 10.32 -9.80
CA ILE A 183 -1.76 10.79 -9.85
C ILE A 183 -2.02 11.43 -11.21
N TRP A 184 -3.23 11.42 -11.71
CA TRP A 184 -3.60 12.18 -12.92
C TRP A 184 -3.76 13.64 -12.55
N TYR A 185 -2.99 14.52 -13.20
CA TYR A 185 -3.01 15.95 -12.90
C TYR A 185 -2.92 16.82 -14.14
N ARG A 186 -3.37 18.07 -13.99
CA ARG A 186 -3.23 19.13 -14.99
C ARG A 186 -2.90 20.44 -14.28
N GLU A 187 -1.87 21.15 -14.79
CA GLU A 187 -1.48 22.44 -14.25
C GLU A 187 -2.53 23.52 -14.58
N LEU A 188 -2.80 24.36 -13.59
CA LEU A 188 -3.66 25.52 -13.72
C LEU A 188 -2.81 26.77 -14.07
N SER A 189 -3.27 27.55 -15.03
CA SER A 189 -2.63 28.77 -15.48
C SER A 189 -3.69 29.75 -16.03
N GLU A 190 -3.31 30.98 -16.32
CA GLU A 190 -4.20 31.95 -16.96
C GLU A 190 -4.81 31.44 -18.28
N THR A 191 -4.09 30.57 -18.99
CA THR A 191 -4.56 29.99 -20.26
C THR A 191 -5.41 28.76 -20.09
N THR A 192 -5.14 27.94 -19.07
CA THR A 192 -5.94 26.74 -18.78
C THR A 192 -7.23 27.05 -18.01
N GLY A 193 -7.27 28.19 -17.32
CA GLY A 193 -8.43 28.64 -16.56
C GLY A 193 -8.39 28.27 -15.07
N SER A 194 -9.50 28.56 -14.38
CA SER A 194 -9.65 28.34 -12.94
C SER A 194 -9.79 26.85 -12.60
N PHE A 195 -9.55 26.53 -11.33
CA PHE A 195 -9.85 25.19 -10.80
C PHE A 195 -11.34 24.85 -10.97
N ASP A 196 -12.22 25.80 -10.66
CA ASP A 196 -13.67 25.62 -10.73
C ASP A 196 -14.14 25.21 -12.12
N ASP A 197 -13.65 25.94 -13.15
CA ASP A 197 -14.01 25.63 -14.54
C ASP A 197 -13.45 24.28 -14.99
N ARG A 198 -12.22 23.97 -14.63
CA ARG A 198 -11.58 22.68 -15.03
C ARG A 198 -12.18 21.50 -14.28
N ALA A 199 -12.55 21.68 -13.00
CA ALA A 199 -13.21 20.65 -12.21
C ALA A 199 -14.65 20.42 -12.71
N ALA A 200 -15.38 21.49 -13.03
CA ALA A 200 -16.72 21.39 -13.62
C ALA A 200 -16.68 20.74 -15.02
N GLU A 201 -15.68 21.10 -15.86
CA GLU A 201 -15.52 20.51 -17.19
C GLU A 201 -15.27 19.02 -17.13
N ILE A 202 -14.24 18.58 -16.40
CA ILE A 202 -13.88 17.17 -16.33
C ILE A 202 -14.97 16.37 -15.60
N GLY A 203 -15.58 16.94 -14.55
CA GLY A 203 -16.70 16.33 -13.85
C GLY A 203 -17.90 16.07 -14.77
N ASN A 204 -18.28 17.06 -15.60
CA ASN A 204 -19.36 16.90 -16.58
C ASN A 204 -19.05 15.80 -17.61
N VAL A 205 -17.81 15.76 -18.10
CA VAL A 205 -17.37 14.75 -19.07
C VAL A 205 -17.41 13.36 -18.45
N LEU A 206 -16.91 13.19 -17.23
CA LEU A 206 -16.90 11.93 -16.51
C LEU A 206 -18.34 11.42 -16.26
N LEU A 207 -19.24 12.29 -15.81
CA LEU A 207 -20.66 11.95 -15.62
C LEU A 207 -21.30 11.49 -16.94
N LYS A 208 -21.07 12.18 -18.06
CA LYS A 208 -21.60 11.78 -19.38
C LYS A 208 -21.06 10.44 -19.87
N ASN A 209 -19.90 10.02 -19.39
CA ASN A 209 -19.29 8.74 -19.72
C ASN A 209 -19.57 7.63 -18.67
N GLY A 210 -20.48 7.87 -17.72
CA GLY A 210 -20.95 6.86 -16.77
C GLY A 210 -20.09 6.69 -15.52
N PHE A 211 -19.18 7.62 -15.23
CA PHE A 211 -18.38 7.63 -14.00
C PHE A 211 -19.08 8.39 -12.89
N CYS A 212 -19.05 7.84 -11.66
CA CYS A 212 -19.40 8.60 -10.47
C CYS A 212 -18.26 9.57 -10.14
N ILE A 213 -18.60 10.78 -9.70
CA ILE A 213 -17.62 11.81 -9.34
C ILE A 213 -17.83 12.30 -7.91
N CYS A 214 -16.75 12.78 -7.29
CA CYS A 214 -16.78 13.53 -6.04
C CYS A 214 -15.99 14.82 -6.21
N ILE A 215 -16.63 15.96 -5.94
CA ILE A 215 -16.01 17.29 -5.86
C ILE A 215 -16.44 17.86 -4.51
N HIS A 216 -15.48 18.15 -3.62
CA HIS A 216 -15.76 18.64 -2.25
C HIS A 216 -16.22 20.12 -2.20
N ASP A 217 -16.84 20.59 -3.28
CA ASP A 217 -17.44 21.90 -3.41
C ASP A 217 -18.79 21.80 -4.11
N LYS A 218 -19.85 22.16 -3.39
CA LYS A 218 -21.22 22.04 -3.89
C LYS A 218 -21.48 22.91 -5.14
N ASN A 219 -20.92 24.13 -5.18
CA ASN A 219 -21.14 25.04 -6.31
C ASN A 219 -20.46 24.50 -7.58
N ILE A 220 -19.25 23.94 -7.44
CA ILE A 220 -18.53 23.34 -8.57
C ILE A 220 -19.25 22.06 -9.01
N THR A 221 -19.78 21.29 -8.08
CA THR A 221 -20.57 20.09 -8.36
C THR A 221 -21.82 20.43 -9.17
N GLU A 222 -22.56 21.48 -8.80
CA GLU A 222 -23.75 21.97 -9.52
C GLU A 222 -23.36 22.41 -10.94
N LYS A 223 -22.26 23.14 -11.10
CA LYS A 223 -21.73 23.51 -12.43
C LYS A 223 -21.35 22.29 -13.27
N ALA A 224 -20.73 21.28 -12.66
CA ALA A 224 -20.38 20.02 -13.35
C ALA A 224 -21.62 19.29 -13.85
N ILE A 225 -22.67 19.19 -13.05
CA ILE A 225 -23.95 18.58 -13.43
C ILE A 225 -24.61 19.36 -14.56
N ALA A 226 -24.65 20.69 -14.46
CA ALA A 226 -25.28 21.58 -15.44
C ALA A 226 -24.45 21.70 -16.75
N GLY A 227 -23.14 21.41 -16.70
CA GLY A 227 -22.22 21.65 -17.81
C GLY A 227 -21.91 23.16 -17.99
N ASP A 228 -21.97 23.91 -16.88
CA ASP A 228 -21.72 25.37 -16.84
C ASP A 228 -20.26 25.62 -16.43
N TYR A 229 -19.41 25.81 -17.41
CA TYR A 229 -17.98 26.11 -17.23
C TYR A 229 -17.43 26.87 -18.42
N GLN A 230 -16.39 27.71 -18.17
CA GLN A 230 -15.66 28.40 -19.24
C GLN A 230 -14.68 27.42 -19.91
N LYS A 231 -14.77 27.31 -21.23
CA LYS A 231 -13.80 26.52 -22.01
C LYS A 231 -12.44 27.23 -22.01
N GLU A 232 -11.37 26.44 -22.21
CA GLU A 232 -10.03 26.98 -22.39
C GLU A 232 -10.00 28.10 -23.43
N HIS A 233 -9.30 29.19 -23.12
CA HIS A 233 -9.02 30.22 -24.12
C HIS A 233 -8.01 29.68 -25.15
N THR A 234 -8.50 29.23 -26.30
CA THR A 234 -7.65 28.97 -27.45
C THR A 234 -7.13 30.33 -27.93
N ARG A 235 -5.92 30.71 -27.54
CA ARG A 235 -5.25 31.86 -28.20
C ARG A 235 -5.03 31.45 -29.66
N TRP A 236 -5.83 32.02 -30.54
CA TRP A 236 -5.50 32.04 -31.96
C TRP A 236 -4.20 32.84 -32.10
N ILE A 237 -3.07 32.15 -32.25
CA ILE A 237 -1.86 32.79 -32.73
C ILE A 237 -2.15 33.15 -34.19
N LYS A 238 -2.50 34.43 -34.43
CA LYS A 238 -2.49 34.99 -35.79
C LYS A 238 -1.03 34.98 -36.24
N SER A 239 -0.71 34.07 -37.16
CA SER A 239 0.52 34.08 -37.95
C SER A 239 0.61 35.34 -38.83
#